data_7298af1906ce8cfa8611af605f0cf0ef
#
_entry.id   7298af1906ce8cfa8611af605f0cf0ef
#
_cell.length_a   1.000
_cell.length_b   1.000
_cell.length_c   1.000
_cell.angle_alpha   90.00
_cell.angle_beta   90.00
_cell.angle_gamma   90.00
#
_symmetry.space_group_name_H-M   'P 1'
#
loop_
_entity.id
_entity.type
_entity.pdbx_description
1 polymer ?
#
loop_
_entity_poly.entity_id
_entity_poly.type
_entity_poly.pdbx_seq_one_letter_code
_entity_poly.pdbx_strand_id
1 'polypeptide(L)'
;TLFRSYVVDAVKRKPLYLVAFTITTALFAGYLVAATVASIMLVRFIQGGSVGLSSVAGNTIAIDVISSKRRGEGIGFYGLTLSLAMTLAPLLAVPVYNAFGFHTLIVICLLAALLGVIAVYNIKHVQKEKVSRPPFSLDRFILIQAIPAGISHMLCSIGYGMVVSFAVLYGKEIHVSNPGYFFIFMATGVGSARIFSGRMIDRGKLHLLLTSAIVGIIISLVVFATLHNVLIFFVAAFFIGIGYGVSIPAFQSLFVNVAHPNRRGTATSTYLTSLDLGMGIGMLSTGFIASVSSLSAAYLVGAF
;
A
#
# COMPACT_ATOMS: atom_id res chain seq x y z
N THR A 1 5.35 -11.79 -3.77
CA THR A 1 6.57 -10.95 -3.73
C THR A 1 7.85 -11.77 -3.86
N LEU A 2 7.96 -12.93 -3.22
CA LEU A 2 9.19 -13.74 -3.18
C LEU A 2 9.67 -14.18 -4.57
N PHE A 3 8.79 -14.71 -5.41
CA PHE A 3 9.08 -15.12 -6.78
C PHE A 3 9.41 -13.93 -7.70
N ARG A 4 8.87 -12.76 -7.38
CA ARG A 4 8.99 -11.52 -8.17
C ARG A 4 10.40 -10.95 -8.20
N SER A 5 11.11 -10.97 -7.06
CA SER A 5 12.48 -10.46 -6.95
C SER A 5 13.43 -11.27 -7.86
N TYR A 6 13.31 -12.59 -7.86
CA TYR A 6 14.12 -13.46 -8.72
C TYR A 6 13.87 -13.21 -10.22
N VAL A 7 12.60 -13.04 -10.62
CA VAL A 7 12.23 -12.75 -12.02
C VAL A 7 12.77 -11.39 -12.46
N VAL A 8 12.69 -10.36 -11.59
CA VAL A 8 13.19 -9.00 -11.88
C VAL A 8 14.72 -8.97 -12.04
N ASP A 9 15.44 -9.83 -11.31
CA ASP A 9 16.89 -9.92 -11.43
C ASP A 9 17.33 -10.81 -12.61
N ALA A 10 16.49 -11.74 -13.07
CA ALA A 10 16.77 -12.65 -14.18
C ALA A 10 16.45 -12.05 -15.57
N VAL A 11 15.57 -11.08 -15.64
CA VAL A 11 15.05 -10.52 -16.91
C VAL A 11 15.38 -9.02 -17.02
N LYS A 12 15.43 -8.48 -18.24
CA LYS A 12 15.58 -7.04 -18.47
C LYS A 12 14.41 -6.29 -17.80
N ARG A 13 14.70 -5.39 -16.87
CA ARG A 13 13.73 -4.74 -15.98
C ARG A 13 12.65 -3.93 -16.69
N LYS A 14 13.03 -3.13 -17.72
CA LYS A 14 12.09 -2.30 -18.46
C LYS A 14 11.05 -3.14 -19.25
N PRO A 15 11.43 -4.15 -20.07
CA PRO A 15 10.46 -5.03 -20.72
C PRO A 15 9.53 -5.74 -19.73
N LEU A 16 10.08 -6.24 -18.61
CA LEU A 16 9.29 -6.90 -17.58
C LEU A 16 8.26 -5.94 -16.96
N TYR A 17 8.69 -4.71 -16.65
CA TYR A 17 7.81 -3.67 -16.12
C TYR A 17 6.71 -3.33 -17.11
N LEU A 18 7.06 -3.12 -18.37
CA LEU A 18 6.11 -2.80 -19.43
C LEU A 18 5.06 -3.91 -19.60
N VAL A 19 5.49 -5.17 -19.70
CA VAL A 19 4.58 -6.32 -19.85
C VAL A 19 3.67 -6.46 -18.63
N ALA A 20 4.22 -6.43 -17.42
CA ALA A 20 3.43 -6.55 -16.19
C ALA A 20 2.42 -5.40 -16.04
N PHE A 21 2.82 -4.18 -16.36
CA PHE A 21 1.94 -3.01 -16.26
C PHE A 21 0.87 -3.03 -17.37
N THR A 22 1.19 -3.48 -18.58
CA THR A 22 0.22 -3.66 -19.67
C THR A 22 -0.81 -4.73 -19.32
N ILE A 23 -0.40 -5.86 -18.73
CA ILE A 23 -1.32 -6.90 -18.23
C ILE A 23 -2.25 -6.30 -17.16
N THR A 24 -1.70 -5.56 -16.20
CA THR A 24 -2.49 -4.87 -15.17
C THR A 24 -3.53 -3.94 -15.80
N THR A 25 -3.13 -3.17 -16.81
CA THR A 25 -4.01 -2.26 -17.54
C THR A 25 -5.12 -3.01 -18.30
N ALA A 26 -4.78 -4.09 -19.01
CA ALA A 26 -5.75 -4.91 -19.72
C ALA A 26 -6.79 -5.55 -18.78
N LEU A 27 -6.37 -5.92 -17.56
CA LEU A 27 -7.26 -6.48 -16.55
C LEU A 27 -8.28 -5.45 -16.00
N PHE A 28 -8.03 -4.15 -16.12
CA PHE A 28 -9.09 -3.16 -15.86
C PHE A 28 -10.24 -3.29 -16.86
N ALA A 29 -9.97 -3.56 -18.13
CA ALA A 29 -11.03 -3.85 -19.11
C ALA A 29 -11.81 -5.13 -18.74
N GLY A 30 -11.16 -6.10 -18.09
CA GLY A 30 -11.80 -7.31 -17.58
C GLY A 30 -12.95 -7.03 -16.60
N TYR A 31 -12.89 -5.94 -15.82
CA TYR A 31 -13.99 -5.57 -14.93
C TYR A 31 -15.25 -5.08 -15.65
N LEU A 32 -15.14 -4.60 -16.88
CA LEU A 32 -16.28 -4.17 -17.69
C LEU A 32 -17.12 -5.35 -18.19
N VAL A 33 -16.51 -6.53 -18.32
CA VAL A 33 -17.17 -7.76 -18.80
C VAL A 33 -17.42 -8.78 -17.70
N ALA A 34 -16.86 -8.58 -16.51
CA ALA A 34 -17.03 -9.49 -15.38
C ALA A 34 -18.43 -9.36 -14.77
N ALA A 35 -19.32 -10.31 -15.10
CA ALA A 35 -20.72 -10.30 -14.65
C ALA A 35 -20.95 -11.04 -13.32
N THR A 36 -20.01 -11.84 -12.83
CA THR A 36 -20.15 -12.66 -11.63
C THR A 36 -19.06 -12.37 -10.60
N VAL A 37 -19.35 -12.64 -9.33
CA VAL A 37 -18.36 -12.51 -8.24
C VAL A 37 -17.14 -13.37 -8.52
N ALA A 38 -17.33 -14.58 -9.04
CA ALA A 38 -16.23 -15.48 -9.38
C ALA A 38 -15.33 -14.90 -10.48
N SER A 39 -15.90 -14.30 -11.53
CA SER A 39 -15.12 -13.64 -12.60
C SER A 39 -14.35 -12.41 -12.08
N ILE A 40 -14.96 -11.62 -11.19
CA ILE A 40 -14.28 -10.50 -10.54
C ILE A 40 -13.12 -10.99 -9.67
N MET A 41 -13.32 -12.05 -8.88
CA MET A 41 -12.25 -12.65 -8.06
C MET A 41 -11.10 -13.19 -8.92
N LEU A 42 -11.39 -13.82 -10.05
CA LEU A 42 -10.36 -14.30 -10.98
C LEU A 42 -9.55 -13.14 -11.56
N VAL A 43 -10.21 -12.09 -12.03
CA VAL A 43 -9.54 -10.87 -12.51
C VAL A 43 -8.65 -10.26 -11.42
N ARG A 44 -9.14 -10.16 -10.19
CA ARG A 44 -8.39 -9.66 -9.03
C ARG A 44 -7.17 -10.50 -8.72
N PHE A 45 -7.31 -11.83 -8.76
CA PHE A 45 -6.20 -12.74 -8.49
C PHE A 45 -5.06 -12.58 -9.51
N ILE A 46 -5.39 -12.56 -10.79
CA ILE A 46 -4.41 -12.36 -11.87
C ILE A 46 -3.80 -10.94 -11.78
N GLN A 47 -4.64 -9.92 -11.52
CA GLN A 47 -4.20 -8.54 -11.36
C GLN A 47 -3.23 -8.38 -10.19
N GLY A 48 -3.49 -9.06 -9.05
CA GLY A 48 -2.57 -9.04 -7.91
C GLY A 48 -1.17 -9.56 -8.26
N GLY A 49 -1.07 -10.58 -9.11
CA GLY A 49 0.20 -11.08 -9.66
C GLY A 49 0.94 -10.03 -10.49
N SER A 50 0.24 -9.42 -11.45
CA SER A 50 0.83 -8.43 -12.38
C SER A 50 1.18 -7.10 -11.69
N VAL A 51 0.32 -6.60 -10.78
CA VAL A 51 0.58 -5.42 -9.95
C VAL A 51 1.84 -5.61 -9.13
N GLY A 52 1.99 -6.78 -8.55
CA GLY A 52 3.17 -7.01 -7.74
C GLY A 52 4.47 -7.11 -8.54
N LEU A 53 4.45 -7.68 -9.75
CA LEU A 53 5.60 -7.67 -10.64
C LEU A 53 5.93 -6.24 -11.08
N SER A 54 4.92 -5.46 -11.46
CA SER A 54 5.10 -4.06 -11.86
C SER A 54 5.62 -3.21 -10.71
N SER A 55 5.14 -3.40 -9.48
CA SER A 55 5.61 -2.65 -8.29
C SER A 55 7.09 -2.90 -8.00
N VAL A 56 7.53 -4.16 -8.02
CA VAL A 56 8.94 -4.50 -7.78
C VAL A 56 9.83 -3.98 -8.90
N ALA A 57 9.43 -4.18 -10.17
CA ALA A 57 10.18 -3.72 -11.32
C ALA A 57 10.26 -2.18 -11.37
N GLY A 58 9.14 -1.49 -11.14
CA GLY A 58 9.07 -0.02 -11.10
C GLY A 58 9.93 0.59 -10.00
N ASN A 59 9.85 0.05 -8.79
CA ASN A 59 10.69 0.49 -7.66
C ASN A 59 12.18 0.30 -7.95
N THR A 60 12.55 -0.84 -8.55
CA THR A 60 13.93 -1.12 -8.92
C THR A 60 14.44 -0.17 -10.01
N ILE A 61 13.62 0.12 -11.04
CA ILE A 61 13.96 1.09 -12.09
C ILE A 61 14.12 2.50 -11.49
N ALA A 62 13.21 2.91 -10.59
CA ALA A 62 13.30 4.19 -9.92
C ALA A 62 14.62 4.36 -9.17
N ILE A 63 15.04 3.33 -8.40
CA ILE A 63 16.31 3.33 -7.68
C ILE A 63 17.51 3.41 -8.63
N ASP A 64 17.43 2.76 -9.79
CA ASP A 64 18.52 2.73 -10.77
C ASP A 64 18.72 4.06 -11.51
N VAL A 65 17.63 4.79 -11.73
CA VAL A 65 17.63 6.12 -12.40
C VAL A 65 18.13 7.22 -11.46
N ILE A 66 17.91 7.06 -10.15
CA ILE A 66 18.30 8.06 -9.16
C ILE A 66 19.81 8.04 -8.94
N SER A 67 20.44 9.21 -9.06
CA SER A 67 21.87 9.39 -8.78
C SER A 67 22.23 8.94 -7.36
N SER A 68 23.36 8.25 -7.22
CA SER A 68 23.86 7.77 -5.91
C SER A 68 24.02 8.89 -4.87
N LYS A 69 24.34 10.11 -5.31
CA LYS A 69 24.50 11.30 -4.44
C LYS A 69 23.16 11.82 -3.87
N ARG A 70 22.03 11.55 -4.54
CA ARG A 70 20.69 12.02 -4.13
C ARG A 70 19.69 10.86 -3.96
N ARG A 71 20.19 9.67 -3.67
CA ARG A 71 19.37 8.45 -3.63
C ARG A 71 18.29 8.52 -2.56
N GLY A 72 18.59 9.04 -1.37
CA GLY A 72 17.63 9.21 -0.28
C GLY A 72 16.51 10.18 -0.65
N GLU A 73 16.85 11.33 -1.20
CA GLU A 73 15.89 12.34 -1.68
C GLU A 73 14.98 11.77 -2.78
N GLY A 74 15.56 11.10 -3.78
CA GLY A 74 14.81 10.53 -4.89
C GLY A 74 13.87 9.39 -4.47
N ILE A 75 14.30 8.49 -3.57
CA ILE A 75 13.43 7.45 -2.99
C ILE A 75 12.31 8.09 -2.15
N GLY A 76 12.62 9.17 -1.44
CA GLY A 76 11.63 9.94 -0.70
C GLY A 76 10.53 10.50 -1.62
N PHE A 77 10.89 11.14 -2.74
CA PHE A 77 9.92 11.62 -3.73
C PHE A 77 9.11 10.48 -4.37
N TYR A 78 9.75 9.36 -4.70
CA TYR A 78 9.04 8.18 -5.21
C TYR A 78 8.03 7.64 -4.19
N GLY A 79 8.41 7.56 -2.91
CA GLY A 79 7.50 7.17 -1.84
C GLY A 79 6.35 8.16 -1.61
N LEU A 80 6.58 9.47 -1.84
CA LEU A 80 5.52 10.49 -1.79
C LEU A 80 4.49 10.28 -2.89
N THR A 81 4.88 9.92 -4.12
CA THR A 81 3.92 9.66 -5.19
C THR A 81 3.00 8.48 -4.88
N LEU A 82 3.54 7.41 -4.29
CA LEU A 82 2.73 6.27 -3.82
C LEU A 82 1.74 6.69 -2.73
N SER A 83 2.20 7.46 -1.75
CA SER A 83 1.34 7.94 -0.66
C SER A 83 0.23 8.87 -1.17
N LEU A 84 0.55 9.76 -2.11
CA LEU A 84 -0.44 10.63 -2.75
C LEU A 84 -1.45 9.83 -3.56
N ALA A 85 -1.01 8.83 -4.33
CA ALA A 85 -1.90 7.98 -5.10
C ALA A 85 -2.87 7.21 -4.19
N MET A 86 -2.38 6.59 -3.11
CA MET A 86 -3.20 5.87 -2.14
C MET A 86 -4.23 6.76 -1.44
N THR A 87 -3.91 8.03 -1.27
CA THR A 87 -4.77 9.02 -0.63
C THR A 87 -5.80 9.61 -1.60
N LEU A 88 -5.34 10.02 -2.80
CA LEU A 88 -6.20 10.70 -3.78
C LEU A 88 -7.13 9.72 -4.49
N ALA A 89 -6.72 8.47 -4.68
CA ALA A 89 -7.52 7.52 -5.44
C ALA A 89 -8.92 7.28 -4.82
N PRO A 90 -9.09 6.97 -3.53
CA PRO A 90 -10.41 6.83 -2.93
C PRO A 90 -11.20 8.15 -2.93
N LEU A 91 -10.50 9.29 -2.73
CA LEU A 91 -11.09 10.61 -2.72
C LEU A 91 -11.74 10.97 -4.07
N LEU A 92 -11.11 10.59 -5.18
CA LEU A 92 -11.66 10.82 -6.52
C LEU A 92 -12.64 9.72 -6.93
N ALA A 93 -12.39 8.46 -6.54
CA ALA A 93 -13.20 7.32 -6.94
C ALA A 93 -14.62 7.37 -6.38
N VAL A 94 -14.80 7.74 -5.11
CA VAL A 94 -16.12 7.74 -4.46
C VAL A 94 -17.10 8.73 -5.09
N PRO A 95 -16.74 10.02 -5.31
CA PRO A 95 -17.61 10.96 -6.02
C PRO A 95 -17.94 10.52 -7.45
N VAL A 96 -16.93 10.04 -8.20
CA VAL A 96 -17.14 9.56 -9.57
C VAL A 96 -18.08 8.36 -9.59
N TYR A 97 -17.90 7.41 -8.68
CA TYR A 97 -18.79 6.26 -8.57
C TYR A 97 -20.23 6.67 -8.25
N ASN A 98 -20.41 7.59 -7.30
CA ASN A 98 -21.74 8.05 -6.89
C ASN A 98 -22.45 8.86 -7.99
N ALA A 99 -21.70 9.67 -8.79
CA ALA A 99 -22.29 10.50 -9.84
C ALA A 99 -22.49 9.75 -11.17
N PHE A 100 -21.55 8.87 -11.55
CA PHE A 100 -21.50 8.30 -12.90
C PHE A 100 -21.49 6.76 -12.92
N GLY A 101 -21.46 6.12 -11.75
CA GLY A 101 -21.52 4.66 -11.62
C GLY A 101 -20.21 3.93 -11.88
N PHE A 102 -20.28 2.60 -11.74
CA PHE A 102 -19.12 1.70 -11.78
C PHE A 102 -18.41 1.69 -13.14
N HIS A 103 -19.16 1.64 -14.24
CA HIS A 103 -18.58 1.58 -15.59
C HIS A 103 -17.69 2.80 -15.89
N THR A 104 -18.19 3.99 -15.61
CA THR A 104 -17.44 5.25 -15.84
C THR A 104 -16.18 5.29 -14.99
N LEU A 105 -16.24 4.86 -13.74
CA LEU A 105 -15.07 4.77 -12.86
C LEU A 105 -14.01 3.84 -13.47
N ILE A 106 -14.38 2.64 -13.93
CA ILE A 106 -13.44 1.69 -14.53
C ILE A 106 -12.83 2.26 -15.82
N VAL A 107 -13.61 2.93 -16.66
CA VAL A 107 -13.08 3.58 -17.86
C VAL A 107 -12.04 4.65 -17.53
N ILE A 108 -12.31 5.48 -16.52
CA ILE A 108 -11.33 6.49 -16.05
C ILE A 108 -10.05 5.82 -15.55
N CYS A 109 -10.17 4.74 -14.75
CA CYS A 109 -9.01 3.98 -14.29
C CYS A 109 -8.22 3.36 -15.46
N LEU A 110 -8.91 2.84 -16.47
CA LEU A 110 -8.30 2.27 -17.66
C LEU A 110 -7.52 3.34 -18.44
N LEU A 111 -8.11 4.51 -18.66
CA LEU A 111 -7.45 5.63 -19.35
C LEU A 111 -6.22 6.11 -18.57
N ALA A 112 -6.33 6.25 -17.27
CA ALA A 112 -5.18 6.61 -16.41
C ALA A 112 -4.08 5.55 -16.48
N ALA A 113 -4.43 4.26 -16.47
CA ALA A 113 -3.48 3.17 -16.60
C ALA A 113 -2.80 3.14 -17.99
N LEU A 114 -3.54 3.44 -19.07
CA LEU A 114 -2.97 3.57 -20.42
C LEU A 114 -1.95 4.71 -20.50
N LEU A 115 -2.23 5.86 -19.89
CA LEU A 115 -1.25 6.94 -19.77
C LEU A 115 0.00 6.47 -19.00
N GLY A 116 -0.17 5.65 -17.98
CA GLY A 116 0.93 5.00 -17.27
C GLY A 116 1.76 4.08 -18.18
N VAL A 117 1.14 3.26 -19.03
CA VAL A 117 1.85 2.41 -20.03
C VAL A 117 2.70 3.27 -20.96
N ILE A 118 2.13 4.37 -21.48
CA ILE A 118 2.84 5.30 -22.37
C ILE A 118 4.05 5.91 -21.62
N ALA A 119 3.86 6.31 -20.37
CA ALA A 119 4.95 6.84 -19.54
C ALA A 119 6.08 5.81 -19.35
N VAL A 120 5.73 4.55 -19.04
CA VAL A 120 6.71 3.45 -18.89
C VAL A 120 7.45 3.20 -20.20
N TYR A 121 6.76 3.23 -21.34
CA TYR A 121 7.38 3.06 -22.65
C TYR A 121 8.46 4.11 -22.92
N ASN A 122 8.23 5.36 -22.50
CA ASN A 122 9.15 6.49 -22.69
C ASN A 122 10.33 6.52 -21.69
N ILE A 123 10.36 5.65 -20.67
CA ILE A 123 11.52 5.57 -19.76
C ILE A 123 12.77 5.21 -20.57
N LYS A 124 13.80 6.05 -20.49
CA LYS A 124 15.10 5.78 -21.11
C LYS A 124 15.73 4.53 -20.49
N HIS A 125 16.32 3.68 -21.34
CA HIS A 125 16.93 2.43 -20.89
C HIS A 125 18.20 2.72 -20.08
N VAL A 126 18.17 2.40 -18.78
CA VAL A 126 19.38 2.39 -17.96
C VAL A 126 19.98 0.99 -18.08
N GLN A 127 21.05 0.88 -18.87
CA GLN A 127 21.84 -0.35 -18.93
C GLN A 127 22.59 -0.49 -17.61
N LYS A 128 22.28 -1.51 -16.83
CA LYS A 128 23.14 -1.95 -15.74
C LYS A 128 23.97 -3.14 -16.22
N GLU A 129 25.25 -3.15 -15.84
CA GLU A 129 26.16 -4.27 -16.05
C GLU A 129 25.53 -5.59 -15.60
N LYS A 130 25.79 -6.66 -16.36
CA LYS A 130 25.34 -8.02 -16.04
C LYS A 130 25.88 -8.42 -14.67
N VAL A 131 25.05 -8.29 -13.66
CA VAL A 131 25.34 -8.91 -12.37
C VAL A 131 25.26 -10.42 -12.56
N SER A 132 26.33 -11.14 -12.22
CA SER A 132 26.37 -12.61 -12.24
C SER A 132 25.14 -13.16 -11.52
N ARG A 133 24.42 -14.10 -12.16
CA ARG A 133 23.22 -14.73 -11.60
C ARG A 133 23.61 -15.45 -10.31
N PRO A 134 23.22 -14.96 -9.15
CA PRO A 134 23.52 -15.64 -7.93
C PRO A 134 22.63 -16.89 -7.77
N PRO A 135 23.10 -17.97 -7.14
CA PRO A 135 22.34 -19.20 -6.98
C PRO A 135 21.03 -18.95 -6.20
N PHE A 136 20.01 -19.74 -6.51
CA PHE A 136 18.71 -19.70 -5.84
C PHE A 136 18.88 -20.07 -4.36
N SER A 137 18.49 -19.16 -3.45
CA SER A 137 18.52 -19.37 -2.00
C SER A 137 17.33 -18.69 -1.35
N LEU A 138 16.65 -19.38 -0.41
CA LEU A 138 15.50 -18.84 0.34
C LEU A 138 15.86 -17.59 1.15
N ASP A 139 17.08 -17.51 1.65
CA ASP A 139 17.63 -16.34 2.36
C ASP A 139 17.62 -15.03 1.57
N ARG A 140 17.41 -15.10 0.26
CA ARG A 140 17.35 -13.94 -0.62
C ARG A 140 15.94 -13.41 -0.80
N PHE A 141 14.94 -14.19 -0.40
CA PHE A 141 13.54 -13.83 -0.53
C PHE A 141 12.99 -13.17 0.73
N ILE A 142 13.42 -13.64 1.90
CA ILE A 142 12.99 -13.14 3.19
C ILE A 142 14.22 -12.80 4.04
N LEU A 143 14.23 -11.62 4.61
CA LEU A 143 15.23 -11.22 5.59
C LEU A 143 14.86 -11.85 6.95
N ILE A 144 15.45 -13.01 7.29
CA ILE A 144 15.14 -13.76 8.51
C ILE A 144 15.29 -12.89 9.76
N GLN A 145 16.32 -12.05 9.82
CA GLN A 145 16.57 -11.13 10.94
C GLN A 145 15.45 -10.09 11.12
N ALA A 146 14.67 -9.80 10.08
CA ALA A 146 13.58 -8.86 10.12
C ALA A 146 12.19 -9.52 10.30
N ILE A 147 12.11 -10.84 10.52
CA ILE A 147 10.84 -11.55 10.73
C ILE A 147 10.04 -10.95 11.90
N PRO A 148 10.61 -10.66 13.08
CA PRO A 148 9.84 -10.04 14.17
C PRO A 148 9.26 -8.69 13.79
N ALA A 149 10.05 -7.84 13.09
CA ALA A 149 9.56 -6.58 12.55
C ALA A 149 8.50 -6.80 11.47
N GLY A 150 8.63 -7.87 10.66
CA GLY A 150 7.67 -8.27 9.64
C GLY A 150 6.31 -8.65 10.22
N ILE A 151 6.30 -9.42 11.30
CA ILE A 151 5.07 -9.79 12.01
C ILE A 151 4.41 -8.53 12.60
N SER A 152 5.16 -7.68 13.29
CA SER A 152 4.63 -6.44 13.85
C SER A 152 4.05 -5.52 12.76
N HIS A 153 4.74 -5.39 11.62
CA HIS A 153 4.27 -4.60 10.49
C HIS A 153 3.04 -5.23 9.83
N MET A 154 2.99 -6.55 9.70
CA MET A 154 1.83 -7.28 9.17
C MET A 154 0.60 -7.05 10.05
N LEU A 155 0.72 -7.20 11.36
CA LEU A 155 -0.36 -6.95 12.32
C LEU A 155 -0.87 -5.50 12.22
N CYS A 156 0.03 -4.52 12.21
CA CYS A 156 -0.35 -3.11 12.01
C CYS A 156 -1.06 -2.89 10.66
N SER A 157 -0.64 -3.59 9.61
CA SER A 157 -1.21 -3.48 8.27
C SER A 157 -2.60 -4.14 8.12
N ILE A 158 -2.98 -5.05 9.01
CA ILE A 158 -4.35 -5.57 9.11
C ILE A 158 -5.33 -4.42 9.28
N GLY A 159 -5.14 -3.58 10.30
CA GLY A 159 -6.00 -2.42 10.55
C GLY A 159 -6.03 -1.44 9.35
N TYR A 160 -4.92 -1.27 8.64
CA TYR A 160 -4.88 -0.45 7.43
C TYR A 160 -5.77 -1.01 6.31
N GLY A 161 -5.67 -2.32 6.06
CA GLY A 161 -6.51 -3.01 5.08
C GLY A 161 -8.00 -2.92 5.39
N MET A 162 -8.37 -3.04 6.67
CA MET A 162 -9.74 -2.87 7.15
C MET A 162 -10.27 -1.46 6.86
N VAL A 163 -9.51 -0.43 7.24
CA VAL A 163 -9.90 0.98 7.09
C VAL A 163 -10.05 1.35 5.61
N VAL A 164 -9.05 1.04 4.79
CA VAL A 164 -9.06 1.43 3.36
C VAL A 164 -10.22 0.78 2.61
N SER A 165 -10.61 -0.44 2.98
CA SER A 165 -11.64 -1.19 2.27
C SER A 165 -13.06 -0.90 2.75
N PHE A 166 -13.26 -0.67 4.03
CA PHE A 166 -14.60 -0.67 4.62
C PHE A 166 -14.99 0.66 5.30
N ALA A 167 -14.12 1.66 5.41
CA ALA A 167 -14.44 2.91 6.09
C ALA A 167 -15.64 3.64 5.46
N VAL A 168 -15.78 3.64 4.14
CA VAL A 168 -16.93 4.25 3.45
C VAL A 168 -18.21 3.49 3.72
N LEU A 169 -18.14 2.16 3.73
CA LEU A 169 -19.30 1.31 4.03
C LEU A 169 -19.74 1.51 5.49
N TYR A 170 -18.80 1.52 6.41
CA TYR A 170 -19.06 1.82 7.82
C TYR A 170 -19.67 3.22 8.02
N GLY A 171 -19.16 4.24 7.32
CA GLY A 171 -19.73 5.57 7.36
C GLY A 171 -21.19 5.62 6.87
N LYS A 172 -21.56 4.81 5.87
CA LYS A 172 -22.96 4.64 5.44
C LYS A 172 -23.80 3.97 6.51
N GLU A 173 -23.28 2.94 7.18
CA GLU A 173 -23.95 2.22 8.26
C GLU A 173 -24.31 3.15 9.44
N ILE A 174 -23.43 4.07 9.79
CA ILE A 174 -23.66 5.10 10.84
C ILE A 174 -24.28 6.40 10.31
N HIS A 175 -24.87 6.37 9.11
CA HIS A 175 -25.61 7.48 8.50
C HIS A 175 -24.81 8.77 8.23
N VAL A 176 -23.50 8.67 7.95
CA VAL A 176 -22.71 9.81 7.50
C VAL A 176 -23.08 10.16 6.07
N SER A 177 -23.50 11.41 5.82
CA SER A 177 -23.97 11.87 4.50
C SER A 177 -22.94 11.70 3.38
N ASN A 178 -21.67 11.98 3.65
CA ASN A 178 -20.58 11.89 2.68
C ASN A 178 -19.37 11.14 3.27
N PRO A 179 -19.47 9.81 3.45
CA PRO A 179 -18.41 9.04 4.12
C PRO A 179 -17.09 9.01 3.35
N GLY A 180 -17.08 9.32 2.06
CA GLY A 180 -15.85 9.44 1.25
C GLY A 180 -14.88 10.52 1.73
N TYR A 181 -15.38 11.56 2.43
CA TYR A 181 -14.53 12.59 3.03
C TYR A 181 -13.61 12.04 4.14
N PHE A 182 -13.88 10.85 4.65
CA PHE A 182 -12.96 10.11 5.51
C PHE A 182 -11.53 10.12 4.98
N PHE A 183 -11.36 9.87 3.68
CA PHE A 183 -10.05 9.82 3.07
C PHE A 183 -9.37 11.18 2.96
N ILE A 184 -10.12 12.29 2.93
CA ILE A 184 -9.53 13.64 3.01
C ILE A 184 -8.90 13.85 4.39
N PHE A 185 -9.66 13.56 5.45
CA PHE A 185 -9.17 13.71 6.81
C PHE A 185 -7.99 12.77 7.09
N MET A 186 -8.07 11.52 6.64
CA MET A 186 -6.97 10.57 6.72
C MET A 186 -5.73 11.08 5.96
N ALA A 187 -5.91 11.65 4.77
CA ALA A 187 -4.85 12.23 3.97
C ALA A 187 -4.14 13.40 4.64
N THR A 188 -4.92 14.32 5.22
CA THR A 188 -4.35 15.46 5.97
C THR A 188 -3.59 14.98 7.20
N GLY A 189 -4.06 13.90 7.85
CA GLY A 189 -3.34 13.23 8.92
C GLY A 189 -2.00 12.64 8.45
N VAL A 190 -2.00 11.89 7.34
CA VAL A 190 -0.76 11.35 6.73
C VAL A 190 0.19 12.49 6.36
N GLY A 191 -0.29 13.54 5.72
CA GLY A 191 0.52 14.69 5.31
C GLY A 191 1.16 15.40 6.50
N SER A 192 0.39 15.68 7.54
CA SER A 192 0.91 16.32 8.76
C SER A 192 1.97 15.46 9.45
N ALA A 193 1.74 14.14 9.52
CA ALA A 193 2.69 13.20 10.09
C ALA A 193 4.05 13.20 9.38
N ARG A 194 4.05 13.34 8.06
CA ARG A 194 5.28 13.36 7.22
C ARG A 194 6.19 14.53 7.53
N ILE A 195 5.66 15.67 7.99
CA ILE A 195 6.45 16.89 8.28
C ILE A 195 7.44 16.64 9.42
N PHE A 196 7.07 15.84 10.43
CA PHE A 196 7.89 15.63 11.62
C PHE A 196 8.46 14.21 11.73
N SER A 197 7.83 13.17 11.13
CA SER A 197 8.28 11.79 11.28
C SER A 197 9.69 11.57 10.73
N GLY A 198 10.04 12.13 9.58
CA GLY A 198 11.37 12.01 8.99
C GLY A 198 12.47 12.52 9.91
N ARG A 199 12.30 13.72 10.49
CA ARG A 199 13.29 14.30 11.42
C ARG A 199 13.46 13.48 12.69
N MET A 200 12.40 12.85 13.19
CA MET A 200 12.47 11.99 14.38
C MET A 200 13.17 10.66 14.09
N ILE A 201 12.96 10.09 12.91
CA ILE A 201 13.67 8.89 12.43
C ILE A 201 15.18 9.18 12.36
N ASP A 202 15.57 10.30 11.73
CA ASP A 202 16.97 10.69 11.58
C ASP A 202 17.65 10.97 12.93
N ARG A 203 16.91 11.38 13.95
CA ARG A 203 17.41 11.58 15.33
C ARG A 203 17.49 10.29 16.15
N GLY A 204 17.31 9.11 15.53
CA GLY A 204 17.40 7.82 16.20
C GLY A 204 16.22 7.46 17.12
N LYS A 205 15.11 8.23 17.08
CA LYS A 205 13.91 7.99 17.91
C LYS A 205 12.90 7.02 17.25
N LEU A 206 13.40 6.08 16.44
CA LEU A 206 12.58 5.18 15.63
C LEU A 206 11.62 4.33 16.47
N HIS A 207 12.10 3.71 17.56
CA HIS A 207 11.27 2.85 18.42
C HIS A 207 10.16 3.64 19.11
N LEU A 208 10.49 4.80 19.69
CA LEU A 208 9.50 5.67 20.32
C LEU A 208 8.41 6.08 19.32
N LEU A 209 8.84 6.42 18.10
CA LEU A 209 7.94 6.85 17.04
C LEU A 209 7.01 5.71 16.58
N LEU A 210 7.54 4.50 16.43
CA LEU A 210 6.74 3.32 16.08
C LEU A 210 5.73 2.98 17.18
N THR A 211 6.18 2.94 18.44
CA THR A 211 5.30 2.62 19.56
C THR A 211 4.19 3.64 19.71
N SER A 212 4.50 4.94 19.63
CA SER A 212 3.48 6.00 19.72
C SER A 212 2.49 5.95 18.55
N ALA A 213 2.97 5.63 17.33
CA ALA A 213 2.10 5.48 16.15
C ALA A 213 1.14 4.29 16.29
N ILE A 214 1.64 3.13 16.72
CA ILE A 214 0.83 1.92 16.92
C ILE A 214 -0.24 2.17 18.01
N VAL A 215 0.16 2.71 19.16
CA VAL A 215 -0.77 3.06 20.24
C VAL A 215 -1.82 4.07 19.74
N GLY A 216 -1.40 5.09 18.98
CA GLY A 216 -2.33 6.05 18.37
C GLY A 216 -3.30 5.42 17.39
N ILE A 217 -2.87 4.45 16.58
CA ILE A 217 -3.74 3.69 15.68
C ILE A 217 -4.76 2.88 16.47
N ILE A 218 -4.31 2.13 17.50
CA ILE A 218 -5.20 1.32 18.35
C ILE A 218 -6.29 2.20 18.99
N ILE A 219 -5.90 3.28 19.65
CA ILE A 219 -6.85 4.21 20.28
C ILE A 219 -7.82 4.77 19.25
N SER A 220 -7.32 5.19 18.09
CA SER A 220 -8.16 5.76 17.02
C SER A 220 -9.13 4.73 16.44
N LEU A 221 -8.73 3.47 16.27
CA LEU A 221 -9.60 2.39 15.80
C LEU A 221 -10.68 2.04 16.84
N VAL A 222 -10.32 1.99 18.13
CA VAL A 222 -11.30 1.77 19.22
C VAL A 222 -12.31 2.90 19.27
N VAL A 223 -11.88 4.15 19.23
CA VAL A 223 -12.76 5.32 19.21
C VAL A 223 -13.66 5.31 17.97
N PHE A 224 -13.08 5.00 16.80
CA PHE A 224 -13.79 4.88 15.54
C PHE A 224 -14.89 3.82 15.56
N ALA A 225 -14.63 2.69 16.19
CA ALA A 225 -15.54 1.55 16.26
C ALA A 225 -16.65 1.72 17.32
N THR A 226 -16.38 2.45 18.41
CA THR A 226 -17.30 2.54 19.57
C THR A 226 -18.18 3.77 19.56
N LEU A 227 -17.69 4.89 19.02
CA LEU A 227 -18.38 6.17 19.07
C LEU A 227 -18.99 6.50 17.69
N HIS A 228 -20.27 6.15 17.52
CA HIS A 228 -21.03 6.31 16.27
C HIS A 228 -21.50 7.77 16.04
N ASN A 229 -20.55 8.69 15.93
CA ASN A 229 -20.79 10.11 15.72
C ASN A 229 -20.03 10.61 14.48
N VAL A 230 -20.70 11.45 13.66
CA VAL A 230 -20.13 12.00 12.41
C VAL A 230 -18.82 12.76 12.66
N LEU A 231 -18.75 13.59 13.71
CA LEU A 231 -17.54 14.34 14.03
C LEU A 231 -16.40 13.38 14.41
N ILE A 232 -16.69 12.38 15.23
CA ILE A 232 -15.71 11.39 15.67
C ILE A 232 -15.25 10.54 14.51
N PHE A 233 -16.10 10.20 13.55
CA PHE A 233 -15.75 9.50 12.33
C PHE A 233 -14.62 10.21 11.56
N PHE A 234 -14.71 11.52 11.38
CA PHE A 234 -13.69 12.31 10.68
C PHE A 234 -12.46 12.59 11.53
N VAL A 235 -12.64 12.85 12.83
CA VAL A 235 -11.51 13.05 13.77
C VAL A 235 -10.68 11.77 13.88
N ALA A 236 -11.33 10.62 14.04
CA ALA A 236 -10.63 9.33 14.05
C ALA A 236 -9.89 9.07 12.73
N ALA A 237 -10.48 9.40 11.56
CA ALA A 237 -9.81 9.30 10.27
C ALA A 237 -8.50 10.11 10.24
N PHE A 238 -8.48 11.32 10.77
CA PHE A 238 -7.29 12.16 10.85
C PHE A 238 -6.20 11.52 11.72
N PHE A 239 -6.53 11.02 12.91
CA PHE A 239 -5.56 10.37 13.79
C PHE A 239 -5.10 9.01 13.27
N ILE A 240 -5.96 8.23 12.65
CA ILE A 240 -5.58 7.02 11.90
C ILE A 240 -4.58 7.39 10.81
N GLY A 241 -4.83 8.48 10.08
CA GLY A 241 -3.92 9.02 9.08
C GLY A 241 -2.55 9.39 9.66
N ILE A 242 -2.49 10.06 10.80
CA ILE A 242 -1.23 10.35 11.50
C ILE A 242 -0.49 9.05 11.83
N GLY A 243 -1.18 8.08 12.43
CA GLY A 243 -0.59 6.80 12.82
C GLY A 243 0.05 6.06 11.64
N TYR A 244 -0.67 5.90 10.52
CA TYR A 244 -0.12 5.24 9.33
C TYR A 244 0.88 6.11 8.58
N GLY A 245 0.73 7.43 8.59
CA GLY A 245 1.71 8.39 8.05
C GLY A 245 3.07 8.29 8.71
N VAL A 246 3.10 7.93 9.98
CA VAL A 246 4.31 7.67 10.77
C VAL A 246 4.78 6.22 10.62
N SER A 247 3.91 5.23 10.85
CA SER A 247 4.30 3.82 10.95
C SER A 247 4.87 3.24 9.66
N ILE A 248 4.28 3.57 8.49
CA ILE A 248 4.72 3.04 7.20
C ILE A 248 6.20 3.37 6.91
N PRO A 249 6.67 4.65 6.92
CA PRO A 249 8.08 4.95 6.68
C PRO A 249 8.99 4.52 7.83
N ALA A 250 8.48 4.48 9.06
CA ALA A 250 9.26 4.04 10.20
C ALA A 250 9.58 2.53 10.13
N PHE A 251 8.59 1.69 9.76
CA PHE A 251 8.83 0.28 9.48
C PHE A 251 9.79 0.10 8.29
N GLN A 252 9.59 0.82 7.20
CA GLN A 252 10.50 0.76 6.05
C GLN A 252 11.95 1.06 6.46
N SER A 253 12.16 2.10 7.28
CA SER A 253 13.47 2.44 7.83
C SER A 253 14.03 1.32 8.72
N LEU A 254 13.19 0.73 9.58
CA LEU A 254 13.58 -0.38 10.45
C LEU A 254 14.11 -1.58 9.64
N PHE A 255 13.40 -1.99 8.59
CA PHE A 255 13.83 -3.09 7.71
C PHE A 255 15.15 -2.81 7.01
N VAL A 256 15.34 -1.57 6.52
CA VAL A 256 16.58 -1.16 5.85
C VAL A 256 17.75 -1.11 6.84
N ASN A 257 17.51 -0.68 8.08
CA ASN A 257 18.55 -0.58 9.12
C ASN A 257 19.01 -1.94 9.65
N VAL A 258 18.10 -2.93 9.72
CA VAL A 258 18.43 -4.30 10.13
C VAL A 258 19.18 -5.06 9.03
N ALA A 259 19.05 -4.63 7.77
CA ALA A 259 19.63 -5.31 6.64
C ALA A 259 21.08 -4.90 6.37
N HIS A 260 21.95 -5.88 6.09
CA HIS A 260 23.26 -5.60 5.53
C HIS A 260 23.13 -4.82 4.21
N PRO A 261 24.06 -3.89 3.87
CA PRO A 261 24.00 -3.07 2.67
C PRO A 261 23.71 -3.84 1.37
N ASN A 262 24.25 -5.05 1.25
CA ASN A 262 24.06 -5.93 0.08
C ASN A 262 22.70 -6.67 0.07
N ARG A 263 21.89 -6.57 1.15
CA ARG A 263 20.59 -7.24 1.31
C ARG A 263 19.41 -6.26 1.43
N ARG A 264 19.59 -5.00 1.09
CA ARG A 264 18.53 -3.98 1.16
C ARG A 264 17.33 -4.27 0.25
N GLY A 265 17.57 -4.92 -0.90
CA GLY A 265 16.49 -5.40 -1.78
C GLY A 265 15.61 -6.45 -1.09
N THR A 266 16.23 -7.43 -0.42
CA THR A 266 15.54 -8.45 0.39
C THR A 266 14.75 -7.82 1.54
N ALA A 267 15.32 -6.81 2.21
CA ALA A 267 14.63 -6.07 3.26
C ALA A 267 13.36 -5.38 2.75
N THR A 268 13.46 -4.69 1.62
CA THR A 268 12.32 -4.02 0.97
C THR A 268 11.26 -5.03 0.53
N SER A 269 11.68 -6.18 -0.01
CA SER A 269 10.75 -7.27 -0.38
C SER A 269 10.01 -7.82 0.84
N THR A 270 10.73 -8.07 1.95
CA THR A 270 10.13 -8.57 3.21
C THR A 270 9.15 -7.55 3.79
N TYR A 271 9.52 -6.26 3.78
CA TYR A 271 8.65 -5.15 4.18
C TYR A 271 7.34 -5.10 3.36
N LEU A 272 7.45 -5.12 2.02
CA LEU A 272 6.27 -5.08 1.15
C LEU A 272 5.40 -6.34 1.29
N THR A 273 6.03 -7.51 1.49
CA THR A 273 5.28 -8.75 1.72
C THR A 273 4.49 -8.69 3.02
N SER A 274 5.08 -8.19 4.11
CA SER A 274 4.36 -8.04 5.38
C SER A 274 3.21 -7.03 5.27
N LEU A 275 3.39 -5.92 4.53
CA LEU A 275 2.33 -4.96 4.23
C LEU A 275 1.16 -5.61 3.47
N ASP A 276 1.47 -6.25 2.33
CA ASP A 276 0.47 -6.84 1.45
C ASP A 276 -0.31 -7.97 2.14
N LEU A 277 0.38 -8.84 2.88
CA LEU A 277 -0.25 -9.91 3.65
C LEU A 277 -1.17 -9.35 4.74
N GLY A 278 -0.70 -8.36 5.51
CA GLY A 278 -1.50 -7.73 6.55
C GLY A 278 -2.76 -7.08 5.96
N MET A 279 -2.61 -6.28 4.91
CA MET A 279 -3.76 -5.66 4.22
C MET A 279 -4.75 -6.71 3.70
N GLY A 280 -4.27 -7.79 3.05
CA GLY A 280 -5.11 -8.85 2.53
C GLY A 280 -5.88 -9.58 3.64
N ILE A 281 -5.23 -9.93 4.74
CA ILE A 281 -5.85 -10.52 5.92
C ILE A 281 -6.90 -9.56 6.48
N GLY A 282 -6.57 -8.26 6.62
CA GLY A 282 -7.48 -7.25 7.12
C GLY A 282 -8.76 -7.12 6.28
N MET A 283 -8.63 -7.08 4.95
CA MET A 283 -9.76 -7.03 4.04
C MET A 283 -10.67 -8.25 4.17
N LEU A 284 -10.08 -9.45 4.18
CA LEU A 284 -10.84 -10.70 4.26
C LEU A 284 -11.51 -10.88 5.63
N SER A 285 -10.78 -10.64 6.72
CA SER A 285 -11.30 -10.78 8.08
C SER A 285 -12.42 -9.77 8.36
N THR A 286 -12.29 -8.52 7.90
CA THR A 286 -13.35 -7.53 8.03
C THR A 286 -14.62 -7.95 7.30
N GLY A 287 -14.50 -8.41 6.06
CA GLY A 287 -15.67 -8.89 5.29
C GLY A 287 -16.36 -10.07 5.98
N PHE A 288 -15.57 -11.02 6.51
CA PHE A 288 -16.11 -12.17 7.23
C PHE A 288 -16.78 -11.75 8.56
N ILE A 289 -16.11 -10.97 9.41
CA ILE A 289 -16.67 -10.52 10.69
C ILE A 289 -17.92 -9.67 10.47
N ALA A 290 -17.90 -8.77 9.48
CA ALA A 290 -19.05 -7.94 9.16
C ALA A 290 -20.26 -8.76 8.69
N SER A 291 -20.05 -9.89 8.01
CA SER A 291 -21.14 -10.76 7.56
C SER A 291 -21.83 -11.53 8.70
N VAL A 292 -21.11 -11.80 9.81
CA VAL A 292 -21.64 -12.56 10.97
C VAL A 292 -21.96 -11.67 12.18
N SER A 293 -21.49 -10.42 12.19
CA SER A 293 -21.66 -9.49 13.31
C SER A 293 -21.90 -8.06 12.81
N SER A 294 -20.87 -7.19 12.87
CA SER A 294 -20.94 -5.80 12.43
C SER A 294 -19.57 -5.28 12.00
N LEU A 295 -19.55 -4.15 11.26
CA LEU A 295 -18.30 -3.47 10.94
C LEU A 295 -17.61 -2.90 12.20
N SER A 296 -18.38 -2.43 13.18
CA SER A 296 -17.84 -2.01 14.49
C SER A 296 -17.06 -3.13 15.18
N ALA A 297 -17.63 -4.35 15.25
CA ALA A 297 -16.97 -5.51 15.83
C ALA A 297 -15.68 -5.86 15.07
N ALA A 298 -15.70 -5.77 13.75
CA ALA A 298 -14.52 -6.01 12.92
C ALA A 298 -13.40 -5.02 13.30
N TYR A 299 -13.69 -3.71 13.37
CA TYR A 299 -12.68 -2.70 13.74
C TYR A 299 -12.14 -2.87 15.17
N LEU A 300 -12.97 -3.30 16.11
CA LEU A 300 -12.50 -3.62 17.47
C LEU A 300 -11.54 -4.80 17.47
N VAL A 301 -11.84 -5.88 16.74
CA VAL A 301 -10.93 -7.02 16.58
C VAL A 301 -9.62 -6.61 15.90
N GLY A 302 -9.69 -5.72 14.93
CA GLY A 302 -8.49 -5.22 14.24
C GLY A 302 -7.66 -4.21 15.03
N ALA A 303 -8.19 -3.69 16.17
CA ALA A 303 -7.45 -2.82 17.05
C ALA A 303 -6.53 -3.60 18.02
N PHE A 304 -6.78 -4.88 18.26
CA PHE A 304 -6.05 -5.77 19.17
C PHE A 304 -5.33 -6.89 18.41
#